data_6f3909d2a6252b3294713137ca23d8c2
#
_entry.id   6f3909d2a6252b3294713137ca23d8c2
#
_cell.length_a   1.000
_cell.length_b   1.000
_cell.length_c   1.000
_cell.angle_alpha   90.00
_cell.angle_beta   90.00
_cell.angle_gamma   90.00
#
_symmetry.space_group_name_H-M   'P 1'
#
loop_
_entity.id
_entity.type
_entity.pdbx_description
1 polymer ?
#
loop_
_entity_poly.entity_id
_entity_poly.type
_entity_poly.pdbx_seq_one_letter_code
_entity_poly.pdbx_strand_id
1 'polypeptide(L)'
;MWMGTSKGFGHGEYPSLYSNVLKACIDEFVNEHPDVDPNRIYLGGCSNGGYMTMQMLIRNPRYFAAAYPTCEAYTDAHISDNEIKALAEENIWFVQSYDDTTVDAKTHCIPTFQRIVKAGGKNVWMSMFETVQGIDNPGQRIMGHFSWCYVFNDAVTMSQEQGDEVVPSNNGGGTVAPQGHANLFEWMNAQVLTAPEVTNPRW
;
A
#
# COMPACT_ATOMS: atom_id res chain seq x y z
N MET A 1 13.24 9.29 3.27
CA MET A 1 13.90 10.29 2.37
C MET A 1 12.85 10.80 1.38
N TRP A 2 12.56 12.09 1.42
CA TRP A 2 11.58 12.71 0.53
C TRP A 2 12.26 13.04 -0.81
N MET A 3 11.81 12.45 -1.90
CA MET A 3 12.35 12.70 -3.24
C MET A 3 11.20 13.12 -4.16
N GLY A 4 10.71 14.33 -3.96
CA GLY A 4 9.68 14.91 -4.78
C GLY A 4 10.19 16.06 -5.64
N THR A 5 9.88 16.06 -6.91
CA THR A 5 9.98 17.24 -7.75
C THR A 5 8.58 17.72 -8.11
N SER A 6 8.42 19.04 -8.23
CA SER A 6 7.16 19.72 -8.54
C SER A 6 6.51 19.31 -9.88
N LYS A 7 7.10 18.39 -10.64
CA LYS A 7 6.60 17.89 -11.92
C LYS A 7 6.29 16.39 -11.90
N GLY A 8 6.37 15.69 -10.76
CA GLY A 8 6.27 14.25 -10.70
C GLY A 8 5.16 13.71 -9.80
N PHE A 9 4.40 14.58 -9.18
CA PHE A 9 3.43 14.15 -8.22
C PHE A 9 2.04 14.01 -8.81
N GLY A 10 1.52 12.79 -8.81
CA GLY A 10 0.11 12.52 -8.83
C GLY A 10 -0.60 12.59 -10.18
N HIS A 11 0.09 12.62 -11.29
CA HIS A 11 -0.58 12.69 -12.59
C HIS A 11 -0.35 11.48 -13.51
N GLY A 12 0.35 10.45 -13.08
CA GLY A 12 0.48 9.17 -13.83
C GLY A 12 1.07 9.25 -15.25
N GLU A 13 1.18 10.44 -15.81
CA GLU A 13 1.68 10.65 -17.16
C GLU A 13 3.17 10.36 -17.30
N TYR A 14 3.90 10.41 -16.18
CA TYR A 14 5.34 10.12 -16.19
C TYR A 14 5.69 9.26 -14.99
N PRO A 15 6.21 8.05 -15.22
CA PRO A 15 6.81 7.27 -14.15
C PRO A 15 7.88 8.11 -13.44
N SER A 16 7.88 8.08 -12.13
CA SER A 16 8.88 8.80 -11.34
C SER A 16 10.28 8.38 -11.77
N LEU A 17 11.11 9.33 -12.17
CA LEU A 17 12.51 9.08 -12.50
C LEU A 17 13.28 8.48 -11.31
N TYR A 18 12.78 8.70 -10.10
CA TYR A 18 13.41 8.25 -8.86
C TYR A 18 13.12 6.80 -8.51
N SER A 19 12.14 6.14 -9.12
CA SER A 19 11.82 4.73 -8.80
C SER A 19 13.00 3.80 -9.10
N ASN A 20 13.71 4.00 -10.21
CA ASN A 20 14.89 3.21 -10.54
C ASN A 20 16.05 3.49 -9.59
N VAL A 21 16.25 4.75 -9.20
CA VAL A 21 17.28 5.14 -8.23
C VAL A 21 16.99 4.55 -6.86
N LEU A 22 15.73 4.63 -6.41
CA LEU A 22 15.31 4.03 -5.14
C LEU A 22 15.53 2.52 -5.15
N LYS A 23 15.15 1.83 -6.24
CA LYS A 23 15.40 0.40 -6.39
C LYS A 23 16.89 0.07 -6.28
N ALA A 24 17.74 0.81 -6.99
CA ALA A 24 19.20 0.60 -6.96
C ALA A 24 19.78 0.81 -5.55
N CYS A 25 19.31 1.85 -4.82
CA CYS A 25 19.72 2.06 -3.42
C CYS A 25 19.29 0.92 -2.49
N ILE A 26 18.09 0.35 -2.70
CA ILE A 26 17.63 -0.79 -1.92
C ILE A 26 18.50 -2.02 -2.24
N ASP A 27 18.76 -2.29 -3.51
CA ASP A 27 19.59 -3.42 -3.95
C ASP A 27 21.01 -3.32 -3.39
N GLU A 28 21.62 -2.14 -3.45
CA GLU A 28 22.94 -1.89 -2.89
C GLU A 28 22.95 -2.15 -1.38
N PHE A 29 21.98 -1.60 -0.65
CA PHE A 29 21.86 -1.82 0.79
C PHE A 29 21.72 -3.30 1.13
N VAL A 30 20.83 -4.03 0.46
CA VAL A 30 20.62 -5.47 0.69
C VAL A 30 21.91 -6.27 0.40
N ASN A 31 22.62 -5.93 -0.66
CA ASN A 31 23.87 -6.61 -1.04
C ASN A 31 25.01 -6.36 -0.03
N GLU A 32 25.04 -5.18 0.59
CA GLU A 32 26.07 -4.82 1.57
C GLU A 32 25.73 -5.33 2.99
N HIS A 33 24.50 -5.76 3.24
CA HIS A 33 24.01 -6.17 4.56
C HIS A 33 23.52 -7.63 4.52
N PRO A 34 24.42 -8.62 4.69
CA PRO A 34 24.08 -10.05 4.58
C PRO A 34 23.15 -10.55 5.71
N ASP A 35 22.88 -9.75 6.72
CA ASP A 35 21.89 -9.97 7.77
C ASP A 35 20.46 -9.57 7.36
N VAL A 36 20.29 -8.88 6.24
CA VAL A 36 18.99 -8.57 5.67
C VAL A 36 18.46 -9.77 4.89
N ASP A 37 17.27 -10.24 5.25
CA ASP A 37 16.57 -11.27 4.48
C ASP A 37 15.92 -10.64 3.22
N PRO A 38 16.40 -10.95 2.01
CA PRO A 38 15.84 -10.39 0.77
C PRO A 38 14.40 -10.81 0.50
N ASN A 39 13.90 -11.86 1.16
CA ASN A 39 12.51 -12.29 1.05
C ASN A 39 11.57 -11.54 2.02
N ARG A 40 12.09 -10.61 2.83
CA ARG A 40 11.36 -9.85 3.83
C ARG A 40 11.57 -8.34 3.68
N ILE A 41 11.65 -7.86 2.45
CA ILE A 41 11.72 -6.43 2.14
C ILE A 41 10.29 -5.88 2.08
N TYR A 42 9.99 -4.90 2.89
CA TYR A 42 8.67 -4.27 2.98
C TYR A 42 8.73 -2.83 2.51
N LEU A 43 7.65 -2.35 1.94
CA LEU A 43 7.58 -1.00 1.41
C LEU A 43 6.33 -0.28 1.93
N GLY A 44 6.52 0.95 2.40
CA GLY A 44 5.41 1.80 2.81
C GLY A 44 5.72 3.26 2.59
N GLY A 45 4.67 4.05 2.52
CA GLY A 45 4.81 5.49 2.37
C GLY A 45 3.48 6.20 2.36
N CYS A 46 3.48 7.47 2.75
CA CYS A 46 2.28 8.29 2.84
C CYS A 46 2.30 9.41 1.79
N SER A 47 1.13 9.74 1.26
CA SER A 47 0.94 10.81 0.28
C SER A 47 1.79 10.53 -0.97
N ASN A 48 2.77 11.37 -1.26
CA ASN A 48 3.75 11.14 -2.31
C ASN A 48 4.59 9.87 -2.09
N GLY A 49 4.80 9.47 -0.84
CA GLY A 49 5.41 8.19 -0.49
C GLY A 49 4.50 7.02 -0.85
N GLY A 50 3.19 7.16 -0.67
CA GLY A 50 2.19 6.21 -1.13
C GLY A 50 2.15 6.08 -2.65
N TYR A 51 2.23 7.20 -3.38
CA TYR A 51 2.43 7.19 -4.83
C TYR A 51 3.67 6.39 -5.23
N MET A 52 4.82 6.65 -4.58
CA MET A 52 6.06 5.92 -4.85
C MET A 52 5.94 4.44 -4.51
N THR A 53 5.21 4.09 -3.44
CA THR A 53 4.92 2.69 -3.09
C THR A 53 4.21 1.98 -4.24
N MET A 54 3.15 2.57 -4.80
CA MET A 54 2.44 2.01 -5.95
C MET A 54 3.34 1.90 -7.19
N GLN A 55 4.13 2.95 -7.48
CA GLN A 55 5.09 2.92 -8.60
C GLN A 55 6.12 1.80 -8.47
N MET A 56 6.63 1.58 -7.26
CA MET A 56 7.63 0.55 -7.00
C MET A 56 7.05 -0.86 -7.15
N LEU A 57 5.82 -1.10 -6.68
CA LEU A 57 5.11 -2.37 -6.88
C LEU A 57 4.88 -2.67 -8.37
N ILE A 58 4.37 -1.68 -9.11
CA ILE A 58 4.09 -1.81 -10.55
C ILE A 58 5.37 -2.11 -11.34
N ARG A 59 6.47 -1.46 -10.99
CA ARG A 59 7.73 -1.59 -11.75
C ARG A 59 8.60 -2.76 -11.35
N ASN A 60 8.41 -3.26 -10.13
CA ASN A 60 9.20 -4.36 -9.59
C ASN A 60 8.28 -5.44 -9.01
N PRO A 61 7.49 -6.13 -9.86
CA PRO A 61 6.56 -7.14 -9.38
C PRO A 61 7.27 -8.21 -8.56
N ARG A 62 6.65 -8.60 -7.43
CA ARG A 62 7.15 -9.63 -6.51
C ARG A 62 8.55 -9.36 -5.94
N TYR A 63 8.92 -8.10 -5.83
CA TYR A 63 10.16 -7.70 -5.17
C TYR A 63 10.00 -7.43 -3.67
N PHE A 64 8.83 -6.92 -3.27
CA PHE A 64 8.51 -6.63 -1.88
C PHE A 64 7.64 -7.74 -1.29
N ALA A 65 7.95 -8.17 -0.08
CA ALA A 65 7.15 -9.18 0.62
C ALA A 65 5.75 -8.66 0.99
N ALA A 66 5.64 -7.38 1.32
CA ALA A 66 4.37 -6.67 1.47
C ALA A 66 4.56 -5.17 1.30
N ALA A 67 3.45 -4.46 1.04
CA ALA A 67 3.43 -3.01 0.98
C ALA A 67 2.19 -2.41 1.65
N TYR A 68 2.35 -1.18 2.20
CA TYR A 68 1.25 -0.42 2.81
C TYR A 68 1.22 1.03 2.30
N PRO A 69 0.68 1.26 1.10
CA PRO A 69 0.46 2.62 0.59
C PRO A 69 -0.57 3.34 1.47
N THR A 70 -0.20 4.49 2.03
CA THR A 70 -1.03 5.29 2.93
C THR A 70 -1.38 6.61 2.27
N CYS A 71 -2.67 6.99 2.25
CA CYS A 71 -3.18 8.17 1.53
C CYS A 71 -2.45 8.37 0.18
N GLU A 72 -2.38 7.30 -0.58
CA GLU A 72 -1.55 7.20 -1.77
C GLU A 72 -2.06 8.10 -2.90
N ALA A 73 -1.17 8.86 -3.51
CA ALA A 73 -1.49 9.88 -4.50
C ALA A 73 -1.38 9.40 -5.96
N TYR A 74 -1.54 8.09 -6.21
CA TYR A 74 -1.54 7.54 -7.56
C TYR A 74 -2.98 7.42 -8.08
N THR A 75 -3.36 8.28 -9.01
CA THR A 75 -4.73 8.27 -9.55
C THR A 75 -5.02 6.97 -10.30
N ASP A 76 -6.10 6.29 -9.93
CA ASP A 76 -6.50 4.99 -10.52
C ASP A 76 -6.61 5.02 -12.05
N ALA A 77 -7.10 6.12 -12.62
CA ALA A 77 -7.22 6.28 -14.07
C ALA A 77 -5.89 6.15 -14.84
N HIS A 78 -4.76 6.24 -14.14
CA HIS A 78 -3.43 6.08 -14.75
C HIS A 78 -2.82 4.69 -14.54
N ILE A 79 -3.55 3.78 -13.89
CA ILE A 79 -3.13 2.39 -13.71
C ILE A 79 -3.82 1.53 -14.77
N SER A 80 -3.05 0.96 -15.68
CA SER A 80 -3.57 0.08 -16.73
C SER A 80 -4.08 -1.26 -16.16
N ASP A 81 -4.94 -1.94 -16.91
CA ASP A 81 -5.45 -3.25 -16.50
C ASP A 81 -4.36 -4.33 -16.37
N ASN A 82 -3.26 -4.20 -17.10
CA ASN A 82 -2.12 -5.11 -16.95
C ASN A 82 -1.37 -4.85 -15.64
N GLU A 83 -1.23 -3.58 -15.23
CA GLU A 83 -0.63 -3.22 -13.94
C GLU A 83 -1.53 -3.65 -12.78
N ILE A 84 -2.86 -3.53 -12.92
CA ILE A 84 -3.82 -4.06 -11.93
C ILE A 84 -3.67 -5.58 -11.77
N LYS A 85 -3.50 -6.33 -12.86
CA LYS A 85 -3.25 -7.79 -12.78
C LYS A 85 -1.94 -8.12 -12.07
N ALA A 86 -0.90 -7.33 -12.31
CA ALA A 86 0.37 -7.50 -11.59
C ALA A 86 0.21 -7.19 -10.09
N LEU A 87 -0.49 -6.10 -9.75
CA LEU A 87 -0.79 -5.75 -8.36
C LEU A 87 -1.65 -6.79 -7.64
N ALA A 88 -2.46 -7.56 -8.36
CA ALA A 88 -3.28 -8.64 -7.77
C ALA A 88 -2.45 -9.81 -7.23
N GLU A 89 -1.19 -9.93 -7.64
CA GLU A 89 -0.24 -10.94 -7.14
C GLU A 89 0.58 -10.45 -5.94
N GLU A 90 0.39 -9.17 -5.53
CA GLU A 90 1.14 -8.55 -4.44
C GLU A 90 0.37 -8.62 -3.11
N ASN A 91 1.11 -8.52 -1.99
CA ASN A 91 0.54 -8.38 -0.67
C ASN A 91 0.45 -6.89 -0.34
N ILE A 92 -0.77 -6.32 -0.34
CA ILE A 92 -0.98 -4.88 -0.20
C ILE A 92 -2.02 -4.60 0.88
N TRP A 93 -1.71 -3.66 1.77
CA TRP A 93 -2.69 -3.10 2.70
C TRP A 93 -2.77 -1.58 2.56
N PHE A 94 -3.79 -1.09 1.86
CA PHE A 94 -4.09 0.33 1.72
C PHE A 94 -4.59 0.92 3.03
N VAL A 95 -4.16 2.14 3.34
CA VAL A 95 -4.65 2.90 4.49
C VAL A 95 -5.08 4.29 4.03
N GLN A 96 -6.32 4.67 4.29
CA GLN A 96 -6.86 5.95 3.83
C GLN A 96 -7.96 6.46 4.78
N SER A 97 -8.20 7.77 4.75
CA SER A 97 -9.37 8.40 5.34
C SER A 97 -10.32 8.92 4.25
N TYR A 98 -11.61 8.67 4.45
CA TYR A 98 -12.64 9.05 3.47
C TYR A 98 -12.84 10.57 3.37
N ASP A 99 -12.48 11.30 4.42
CA ASP A 99 -12.53 12.76 4.49
C ASP A 99 -11.21 13.44 4.05
N ASP A 100 -10.29 12.70 3.45
CA ASP A 100 -9.07 13.28 2.87
C ASP A 100 -9.41 14.19 1.69
N THR A 101 -9.20 15.50 1.88
CA THR A 101 -9.44 16.52 0.85
C THR A 101 -8.20 16.83 0.01
N THR A 102 -7.06 16.24 0.34
CA THR A 102 -5.81 16.39 -0.42
C THR A 102 -5.66 15.30 -1.46
N VAL A 103 -5.95 14.05 -1.08
CA VAL A 103 -5.95 12.88 -1.95
C VAL A 103 -7.32 12.22 -1.83
N ASP A 104 -8.18 12.46 -2.79
CA ASP A 104 -9.55 11.93 -2.78
C ASP A 104 -9.53 10.40 -2.96
N ALA A 105 -9.95 9.68 -1.92
CA ALA A 105 -10.02 8.23 -1.92
C ALA A 105 -10.84 7.66 -3.10
N LYS A 106 -11.86 8.39 -3.57
CA LYS A 106 -12.76 7.96 -4.65
C LYS A 106 -12.10 7.95 -6.03
N THR A 107 -11.02 8.67 -6.21
CA THR A 107 -10.28 8.75 -7.48
C THR A 107 -8.91 8.06 -7.41
N HIS A 108 -8.50 7.61 -6.22
CA HIS A 108 -7.22 6.97 -5.96
C HIS A 108 -7.41 5.55 -5.42
N CYS A 109 -7.27 5.36 -4.13
CA CYS A 109 -7.16 4.03 -3.53
C CYS A 109 -8.43 3.15 -3.63
N ILE A 110 -9.65 3.72 -3.55
CA ILE A 110 -10.89 2.92 -3.61
C ILE A 110 -11.02 2.18 -4.95
N PRO A 111 -11.04 2.87 -6.11
CA PRO A 111 -11.17 2.17 -7.39
C PRO A 111 -9.98 1.23 -7.67
N THR A 112 -8.78 1.60 -7.27
CA THR A 112 -7.59 0.74 -7.40
C THR A 112 -7.75 -0.55 -6.61
N PHE A 113 -8.11 -0.46 -5.33
CA PHE A 113 -8.39 -1.62 -4.48
C PHE A 113 -9.46 -2.54 -5.10
N GLN A 114 -10.59 -1.97 -5.49
CA GLN A 114 -11.71 -2.72 -6.10
C GLN A 114 -11.28 -3.45 -7.38
N ARG A 115 -10.52 -2.78 -8.25
CA ARG A 115 -10.00 -3.39 -9.48
C ARG A 115 -9.01 -4.51 -9.19
N ILE A 116 -8.13 -4.35 -8.19
CA ILE A 116 -7.17 -5.39 -7.80
C ILE A 116 -7.92 -6.61 -7.25
N VAL A 117 -8.89 -6.42 -6.35
CA VAL A 117 -9.73 -7.50 -5.81
C VAL A 117 -10.49 -8.22 -6.94
N LYS A 118 -11.10 -7.47 -7.86
CA LYS A 118 -11.79 -8.02 -9.04
C LYS A 118 -10.86 -8.79 -9.98
N ALA A 119 -9.60 -8.40 -10.07
CA ALA A 119 -8.58 -9.11 -10.84
C ALA A 119 -8.08 -10.39 -10.16
N GLY A 120 -8.56 -10.71 -8.95
CA GLY A 120 -8.24 -11.92 -8.21
C GLY A 120 -7.23 -11.74 -7.08
N GLY A 121 -6.93 -10.50 -6.68
CA GLY A 121 -6.05 -10.19 -5.55
C GLY A 121 -6.58 -10.82 -4.26
N LYS A 122 -5.81 -11.72 -3.65
CA LYS A 122 -6.24 -12.50 -2.46
C LYS A 122 -5.76 -11.88 -1.16
N ASN A 123 -4.58 -11.27 -1.19
CA ASN A 123 -3.96 -10.65 -0.01
C ASN A 123 -3.86 -9.14 -0.18
N VAL A 124 -5.00 -8.54 -0.53
CA VAL A 124 -5.13 -7.10 -0.77
C VAL A 124 -6.20 -6.56 0.17
N TRP A 125 -5.83 -5.64 1.02
CA TRP A 125 -6.63 -5.14 2.14
C TRP A 125 -6.74 -3.63 2.09
N MET A 126 -7.76 -3.08 2.72
CA MET A 126 -7.97 -1.63 2.82
C MET A 126 -8.56 -1.25 4.17
N SER A 127 -7.86 -0.40 4.91
CA SER A 127 -8.44 0.32 6.04
C SER A 127 -8.94 1.67 5.58
N MET A 128 -10.25 1.86 5.66
CA MET A 128 -10.91 3.12 5.29
C MET A 128 -11.50 3.77 6.53
N PHE A 129 -10.81 4.77 7.05
CA PHE A 129 -11.28 5.54 8.19
C PHE A 129 -12.29 6.60 7.74
N GLU A 130 -13.33 6.84 8.54
CA GLU A 130 -14.29 7.92 8.26
C GLU A 130 -13.62 9.28 8.41
N THR A 131 -12.83 9.44 9.48
CA THR A 131 -12.08 10.67 9.81
C THR A 131 -10.76 10.29 10.48
N VAL A 132 -9.81 11.22 10.51
CA VAL A 132 -8.61 11.07 11.34
C VAL A 132 -8.78 11.82 12.65
N GLN A 133 -8.50 11.12 13.76
CA GLN A 133 -8.53 11.71 15.11
C GLN A 133 -7.12 11.78 15.68
N GLY A 134 -6.85 12.78 16.49
CA GLY A 134 -5.58 12.93 17.17
C GLY A 134 -5.32 11.76 18.13
N ILE A 135 -4.18 11.13 18.03
CA ILE A 135 -3.81 10.00 18.89
C ILE A 135 -3.74 10.44 20.36
N ASP A 136 -3.09 11.57 20.61
CA ASP A 136 -2.93 12.12 21.97
C ASP A 136 -4.19 12.81 22.51
N ASN A 137 -5.18 13.04 21.65
CA ASN A 137 -6.40 13.75 21.97
C ASN A 137 -7.59 13.06 21.28
N PRO A 138 -8.03 11.89 21.78
CA PRO A 138 -9.15 11.17 21.20
C PRO A 138 -10.41 12.05 21.17
N GLY A 139 -11.04 12.15 19.98
CA GLY A 139 -12.18 13.03 19.74
C GLY A 139 -11.83 14.36 19.08
N GLN A 140 -10.57 14.76 19.03
CA GLN A 140 -10.13 15.89 18.21
C GLN A 140 -9.91 15.42 16.77
N ARG A 141 -10.82 15.80 15.88
CA ARG A 141 -10.67 15.59 14.45
C ARG A 141 -9.50 16.42 13.93
N ILE A 142 -8.61 15.78 13.18
CA ILE A 142 -7.53 16.41 12.42
C ILE A 142 -7.78 16.24 10.93
N MET A 143 -6.89 16.77 10.09
CA MET A 143 -7.02 16.67 8.64
C MET A 143 -6.99 15.21 8.18
N GLY A 144 -7.96 14.79 7.37
CA GLY A 144 -8.09 13.41 6.88
C GLY A 144 -6.86 12.89 6.15
N HIS A 145 -6.09 13.78 5.52
CA HIS A 145 -4.83 13.40 4.87
C HIS A 145 -3.79 12.78 5.82
N PHE A 146 -3.93 12.97 7.13
CA PHE A 146 -2.96 12.48 8.12
C PHE A 146 -3.25 11.05 8.60
N SER A 147 -3.88 10.22 7.78
CA SER A 147 -4.19 8.81 8.12
C SER A 147 -2.95 7.98 8.50
N TRP A 148 -1.74 8.39 8.13
CA TRP A 148 -0.49 7.76 8.62
C TRP A 148 -0.30 7.84 10.14
N CYS A 149 -1.00 8.74 10.83
CA CYS A 149 -1.00 8.77 12.29
C CYS A 149 -1.49 7.45 12.87
N TYR A 150 -2.49 6.82 12.25
CA TYR A 150 -2.97 5.50 12.64
C TYR A 150 -1.93 4.40 12.38
N VAL A 151 -1.24 4.47 11.23
CA VAL A 151 -0.18 3.51 10.89
C VAL A 151 0.92 3.51 11.93
N PHE A 152 1.47 4.69 12.23
CA PHE A 152 2.62 4.82 13.15
C PHE A 152 2.28 4.68 14.64
N ASN A 153 1.01 4.45 14.96
CA ASN A 153 0.53 4.19 16.32
C ASN A 153 -0.16 2.83 16.45
N ASP A 154 0.11 1.88 15.55
CA ASP A 154 -0.45 0.53 15.54
C ASP A 154 -1.99 0.47 15.58
N ALA A 155 -2.65 1.56 15.15
CA ALA A 155 -4.10 1.70 15.19
C ALA A 155 -4.81 1.21 13.92
N VAL A 156 -4.07 0.69 12.94
CA VAL A 156 -4.60 0.05 11.73
C VAL A 156 -4.79 -1.44 12.04
N THR A 157 -5.99 -1.83 12.43
CA THR A 157 -6.29 -3.16 12.96
C THR A 157 -7.30 -3.94 12.12
N MET A 158 -8.10 -3.25 11.31
CA MET A 158 -9.18 -3.84 10.53
C MET A 158 -9.14 -3.36 9.09
N SER A 159 -9.65 -4.17 8.20
CA SER A 159 -9.80 -3.90 6.77
C SER A 159 -11.27 -3.94 6.37
N GLN A 160 -11.58 -3.34 5.23
CA GLN A 160 -12.82 -3.58 4.50
C GLN A 160 -12.91 -5.05 4.06
N GLU A 161 -14.12 -5.56 3.90
CA GLU A 161 -14.34 -6.81 3.17
C GLU A 161 -13.90 -6.65 1.71
N GLN A 162 -13.42 -7.74 1.12
CA GLN A 162 -13.08 -7.77 -0.31
C GLN A 162 -14.38 -7.86 -1.13
N GLY A 163 -14.99 -6.70 -1.39
CA GLY A 163 -16.25 -6.58 -2.12
C GLY A 163 -16.34 -5.28 -2.91
N ASP A 164 -17.52 -5.01 -3.46
CA ASP A 164 -17.73 -3.85 -4.34
C ASP A 164 -17.92 -2.54 -3.56
N GLU A 165 -18.28 -2.60 -2.28
CA GLU A 165 -18.56 -1.43 -1.46
C GLU A 165 -17.47 -1.22 -0.40
N VAL A 166 -16.97 0.00 -0.31
CA VAL A 166 -16.06 0.45 0.75
C VAL A 166 -16.84 1.34 1.72
N VAL A 167 -17.00 0.87 2.96
CA VAL A 167 -17.76 1.57 4.00
C VAL A 167 -16.80 2.13 5.04
N PRO A 168 -16.60 3.46 5.09
CA PRO A 168 -15.73 4.08 6.08
C PRO A 168 -16.15 3.78 7.52
N SER A 169 -15.21 3.55 8.41
CA SER A 169 -15.46 3.36 9.84
C SER A 169 -14.32 3.94 10.68
N ASN A 170 -14.61 4.26 11.93
CA ASN A 170 -13.58 4.71 12.89
C ASN A 170 -12.99 3.55 13.71
N ASN A 171 -13.51 2.33 13.54
CA ASN A 171 -13.09 1.15 14.28
C ASN A 171 -12.00 0.37 13.51
N GLY A 172 -10.77 0.89 13.54
CA GLY A 172 -9.64 0.28 12.85
C GLY A 172 -9.71 0.36 11.32
N GLY A 173 -10.70 1.07 10.77
CA GLY A 173 -10.85 1.29 9.33
C GLY A 173 -11.64 0.21 8.58
N GLY A 174 -12.30 -0.71 9.28
CA GLY A 174 -13.10 -1.79 8.67
C GLY A 174 -13.64 -2.80 9.66
N THR A 175 -14.01 -3.98 9.18
CA THR A 175 -14.68 -5.04 9.94
C THR A 175 -13.92 -6.37 9.95
N VAL A 176 -12.92 -6.54 9.09
CA VAL A 176 -12.17 -7.79 8.92
C VAL A 176 -10.74 -7.64 9.41
N ALA A 177 -10.28 -8.53 10.29
CA ALA A 177 -8.88 -8.65 10.66
C ALA A 177 -8.12 -9.42 9.57
N PRO A 178 -7.24 -8.79 8.78
CA PRO A 178 -6.56 -9.46 7.68
C PRO A 178 -5.79 -10.68 8.15
N GLN A 179 -6.14 -11.85 7.63
CA GLN A 179 -5.54 -13.14 7.98
C GLN A 179 -5.51 -13.44 9.50
N GLY A 180 -6.34 -12.76 10.32
CA GLY A 180 -6.38 -12.92 11.77
C GLY A 180 -5.28 -12.18 12.53
N HIS A 181 -4.49 -11.34 11.88
CA HIS A 181 -3.47 -10.52 12.52
C HIS A 181 -4.06 -9.33 13.30
N ALA A 182 -3.43 -8.94 14.39
CA ALA A 182 -3.94 -7.90 15.27
C ALA A 182 -3.82 -6.48 14.68
N ASN A 183 -2.82 -6.25 13.83
CA ASN A 183 -2.59 -4.96 13.18
C ASN A 183 -1.81 -5.11 11.87
N LEU A 184 -1.63 -3.98 11.18
CA LEU A 184 -0.94 -3.90 9.90
C LEU A 184 0.49 -4.44 9.97
N PHE A 185 1.25 -4.12 11.02
CA PHE A 185 2.65 -4.53 11.11
C PHE A 185 2.81 -6.01 11.42
N GLU A 186 1.90 -6.62 12.21
CA GLU A 186 1.87 -8.06 12.37
C GLU A 186 1.56 -8.77 11.06
N TRP A 187 0.53 -8.29 10.33
CA TRP A 187 0.21 -8.83 9.01
C TRP A 187 1.40 -8.69 8.05
N MET A 188 2.00 -7.51 7.97
CA MET A 188 3.14 -7.25 7.09
C MET A 188 4.30 -8.20 7.41
N ASN A 189 4.62 -8.35 8.69
CA ASN A 189 5.74 -9.16 9.17
C ASN A 189 5.55 -10.67 8.93
N ALA A 190 4.29 -11.11 8.77
CA ALA A 190 3.97 -12.49 8.41
C ALA A 190 4.18 -12.78 6.91
N GLN A 191 4.29 -11.76 6.07
CA GLN A 191 4.47 -11.95 4.63
C GLN A 191 5.94 -12.23 4.30
N VAL A 192 6.15 -13.23 3.46
CA VAL A 192 7.48 -13.63 2.97
C VAL A 192 7.37 -13.94 1.49
N LEU A 193 8.30 -13.46 0.68
CA LEU A 193 8.40 -13.86 -0.71
C LEU A 193 8.77 -15.34 -0.78
N THR A 194 7.87 -16.14 -1.31
CA THR A 194 8.19 -17.52 -1.67
C THR A 194 8.80 -17.52 -3.07
N ALA A 195 9.91 -18.23 -3.25
CA ALA A 195 10.41 -18.47 -4.60
C ALA A 195 9.29 -19.05 -5.46
N PRO A 196 9.14 -18.64 -6.74
CA PRO A 196 8.17 -19.27 -7.62
C PRO A 196 8.45 -20.78 -7.60
N GLU A 197 7.39 -21.58 -7.41
CA GLU A 197 7.52 -23.04 -7.56
C GLU A 197 8.15 -23.30 -8.91
N VAL A 198 9.36 -23.83 -8.92
CA VAL A 198 9.98 -24.32 -10.12
C VAL A 198 9.20 -25.56 -10.50
N THR A 199 8.15 -25.41 -11.31
CA THR A 199 7.50 -26.51 -11.97
C THR A 199 8.53 -27.10 -12.90
N ASN A 200 9.24 -28.11 -12.40
CA ASN A 200 10.18 -28.90 -13.17
C ASN A 200 9.38 -29.51 -14.34
N PRO A 201 9.61 -29.11 -15.59
CA PRO A 201 8.94 -29.79 -16.69
C PRO A 201 9.47 -31.23 -16.67
N ARG A 202 8.60 -32.17 -16.31
CA ARG A 202 8.92 -33.58 -16.49
C ARG A 202 9.10 -33.78 -17.99
N TRP A 203 10.30 -34.14 -18.34
CA TRP A 203 10.69 -34.61 -19.67
C TRP A 203 9.82 -35.79 -20.11
#